data_1e618aed880d19920dfd4a610087f18f
#
_entry.id   1e618aed880d19920dfd4a610087f18f
#
_cell.length_a   1.000
_cell.length_b   1.000
_cell.length_c   1.000
_cell.angle_alpha   90.00
_cell.angle_beta   90.00
_cell.angle_gamma   90.00
#
_symmetry.space_group_name_H-M   'P 1'
#
loop_
_entity.id
_entity.type
_entity.pdbx_description
1 polymer ?
#
loop_
_entity_poly.entity_id
_entity_poly.type
_entity_poly.pdbx_seq_one_letter_code
_entity_poly.pdbx_strand_id
1 'polypeptide(L)'
;SNDDRNHVLSGLTSKYFSSYKASKDESELIFTKLEETLEEADKELYKIYNGEQSESGESIDGIFSDVIGVIKTYGGTESGIDIAIESSISEKNLLSDNTNLSYRQGEECSLPETYNGLGYLNLIGILFEIETKIQELFEQPADINLLYIEEPEAHTHPQLQYVFIRNIKSHIATHRNKFLREKNKQLQILITSHSSHIVSECNFDDIIYLKREGNEVIAKSFNSLKDKYGGDEQQGFKFVKQYLTINRSELFFADKAICIEGDTERILMPMMMHKVDKKENPSRTVIPLLSQNISIIEVGAYSHLFMPLFSFLGTKALIITDIDSVK
;
A
#
# COMPACT_ATOMS: atom_id res chain seq x y z
N SER A 1 -22.01 -3.47 -7.75
CA SER A 1 -22.94 -3.08 -6.69
C SER A 1 -22.15 -2.45 -5.54
N ASN A 2 -22.75 -1.53 -4.79
CA ASN A 2 -22.10 -0.78 -3.70
C ASN A 2 -21.79 -1.65 -2.46
N ASP A 3 -22.38 -2.84 -2.33
CA ASP A 3 -22.23 -3.70 -1.16
C ASP A 3 -20.88 -4.41 -1.07
N ASP A 4 -20.24 -4.74 -2.18
CA ASP A 4 -18.94 -5.43 -2.18
C ASP A 4 -17.79 -4.57 -1.65
N ARG A 5 -17.96 -3.24 -1.57
CA ARG A 5 -16.93 -2.31 -1.07
C ARG A 5 -16.96 -2.12 0.45
N ASN A 6 -18.10 -2.40 1.08
CA ASN A 6 -18.29 -2.14 2.52
C ASN A 6 -17.62 -3.18 3.43
N HIS A 7 -17.15 -4.31 2.87
CA HIS A 7 -16.58 -5.41 3.66
C HIS A 7 -15.07 -5.61 3.49
N VAL A 8 -14.39 -4.73 2.74
CA VAL A 8 -12.96 -4.94 2.43
C VAL A 8 -12.09 -4.83 3.69
N LEU A 9 -12.30 -3.81 4.52
CA LEU A 9 -11.50 -3.60 5.73
C LEU A 9 -11.92 -4.54 6.87
N SER A 10 -13.20 -4.89 6.99
CA SER A 10 -13.65 -5.88 7.97
C SER A 10 -13.06 -7.27 7.71
N GLY A 11 -12.95 -7.66 6.44
CA GLY A 11 -12.25 -8.89 6.04
C GLY A 11 -10.75 -8.88 6.37
N LEU A 12 -10.10 -7.72 6.26
CA LEU A 12 -8.68 -7.55 6.60
C LEU A 12 -8.46 -7.56 8.12
N THR A 13 -9.36 -6.95 8.90
CA THR A 13 -9.27 -7.01 10.36
C THR A 13 -9.42 -8.44 10.89
N SER A 14 -10.30 -9.23 10.29
CA SER A 14 -10.47 -10.67 10.61
C SER A 14 -9.23 -11.50 10.30
N LYS A 15 -8.61 -11.26 9.12
CA LYS A 15 -7.34 -11.92 8.75
C LYS A 15 -6.21 -11.53 9.69
N TYR A 16 -6.08 -10.25 10.00
CA TYR A 16 -5.09 -9.75 10.94
C TYR A 16 -5.25 -10.37 12.32
N PHE A 17 -6.47 -10.42 12.83
CA PHE A 17 -6.76 -11.05 14.11
C PHE A 17 -6.40 -12.54 14.12
N SER A 18 -6.74 -13.29 13.08
CA SER A 18 -6.40 -14.70 12.95
C SER A 18 -4.90 -14.92 12.96
N SER A 19 -4.15 -14.08 12.25
CA SER A 19 -2.69 -14.11 12.23
C SER A 19 -2.10 -13.70 13.58
N TYR A 20 -2.67 -12.68 14.24
CA TYR A 20 -2.26 -12.23 15.56
C TYR A 20 -2.51 -13.31 16.64
N LYS A 21 -3.67 -13.99 16.61
CA LYS A 21 -3.99 -15.09 17.52
C LYS A 21 -3.02 -16.27 17.34
N ALA A 22 -2.67 -16.62 16.09
CA ALA A 22 -1.70 -17.66 15.80
C ALA A 22 -0.27 -17.33 16.28
N SER A 23 0.06 -16.03 16.37
CA SER A 23 1.39 -15.54 16.78
C SER A 23 1.58 -15.44 18.30
N LYS A 24 0.51 -15.65 19.06
CA LYS A 24 0.50 -15.45 20.51
C LYS A 24 0.10 -16.72 21.22
N ASP A 25 0.57 -16.88 22.47
CA ASP A 25 0.14 -17.95 23.33
C ASP A 25 -1.37 -17.81 23.61
N GLU A 26 -2.14 -18.87 23.45
CA GLU A 26 -3.60 -18.90 23.73
C GLU A 26 -3.94 -18.44 25.16
N SER A 27 -2.92 -18.45 26.05
CA SER A 27 -3.05 -18.00 27.44
C SER A 27 -2.97 -16.48 27.63
N GLU A 28 -2.84 -15.66 26.58
CA GLU A 28 -2.87 -14.22 26.76
C GLU A 28 -4.24 -13.78 27.31
N LEU A 29 -4.21 -13.01 28.38
CA LEU A 29 -5.39 -12.50 29.11
C LEU A 29 -6.46 -11.85 28.18
N ILE A 30 -6.05 -11.32 27.05
CA ILE A 30 -6.95 -10.70 26.06
C ILE A 30 -7.87 -11.75 25.42
N PHE A 31 -7.33 -12.91 25.01
CA PHE A 31 -8.12 -13.96 24.35
C PHE A 31 -9.07 -14.62 25.34
N THR A 32 -8.58 -14.95 26.55
CA THR A 32 -9.45 -15.48 27.62
C THR A 32 -10.62 -14.53 27.90
N LYS A 33 -10.33 -13.23 28.00
CA LYS A 33 -11.39 -12.24 28.25
C LYS A 33 -12.37 -12.11 27.07
N LEU A 34 -11.89 -12.25 25.83
CA LEU A 34 -12.76 -12.26 24.64
C LEU A 34 -13.68 -13.48 24.65
N GLU A 35 -13.14 -14.67 24.91
CA GLU A 35 -13.91 -15.92 25.02
C GLU A 35 -14.95 -15.85 26.12
N GLU A 36 -14.59 -15.41 27.33
CA GLU A 36 -15.54 -15.19 28.44
C GLU A 36 -16.66 -14.22 28.04
N THR A 37 -16.34 -13.13 27.36
CA THR A 37 -17.34 -12.15 26.92
C THR A 37 -18.31 -12.74 25.88
N LEU A 38 -17.80 -13.57 24.95
CA LEU A 38 -18.63 -14.24 23.94
C LEU A 38 -19.56 -15.31 24.58
N GLU A 39 -19.02 -16.07 25.54
CA GLU A 39 -19.84 -17.04 26.29
C GLU A 39 -20.95 -16.37 27.12
N GLU A 40 -20.66 -15.23 27.75
CA GLU A 40 -21.67 -14.44 28.44
C GLU A 40 -22.74 -13.91 27.48
N ALA A 41 -22.35 -13.42 26.31
CA ALA A 41 -23.28 -12.96 25.29
C ALA A 41 -24.16 -14.09 24.77
N ASP A 42 -23.61 -15.27 24.51
CA ASP A 42 -24.37 -16.44 24.07
C ASP A 42 -25.40 -16.90 25.15
N LYS A 43 -25.03 -16.86 26.42
CA LYS A 43 -25.93 -17.17 27.54
C LYS A 43 -27.09 -16.18 27.63
N GLU A 44 -26.82 -14.89 27.48
CA GLU A 44 -27.87 -13.87 27.49
C GLU A 44 -28.79 -13.97 26.25
N LEU A 45 -28.23 -14.24 25.07
CA LEU A 45 -29.02 -14.48 23.85
C LEU A 45 -29.92 -15.74 24.00
N TYR A 46 -29.40 -16.80 24.61
CA TYR A 46 -30.18 -18.00 24.88
C TYR A 46 -31.45 -17.69 25.71
N LYS A 47 -31.33 -16.89 26.77
CA LYS A 47 -32.45 -16.44 27.60
C LYS A 47 -33.45 -15.60 26.80
N ILE A 48 -32.94 -14.66 25.99
CA ILE A 48 -33.80 -13.83 25.16
C ILE A 48 -34.57 -14.66 24.12
N TYR A 49 -33.95 -15.68 23.55
CA TYR A 49 -34.57 -16.53 22.53
C TYR A 49 -35.57 -17.52 23.09
N ASN A 50 -35.26 -18.17 24.22
CA ASN A 50 -36.04 -19.26 24.76
C ASN A 50 -36.89 -18.86 25.96
N GLY A 51 -36.65 -17.69 26.56
CA GLY A 51 -37.28 -17.26 27.79
C GLY A 51 -36.48 -17.65 29.04
N GLU A 52 -36.79 -17.01 30.14
CA GLU A 52 -36.17 -17.23 31.44
C GLU A 52 -37.24 -17.32 32.54
N GLN A 53 -37.04 -18.19 33.52
CA GLN A 53 -37.81 -18.17 34.77
C GLN A 53 -37.12 -17.18 35.72
N SER A 54 -37.83 -16.11 36.05
CA SER A 54 -37.36 -15.16 37.03
C SER A 54 -37.28 -15.81 38.43
N GLU A 55 -36.33 -15.36 39.25
CA GLU A 55 -36.21 -15.74 40.66
C GLU A 55 -37.52 -15.47 41.46
N SER A 56 -38.36 -14.55 40.98
CA SER A 56 -39.68 -14.24 41.52
C SER A 56 -40.79 -15.20 41.10
N GLY A 57 -40.49 -16.22 40.24
CA GLY A 57 -41.45 -17.21 39.75
C GLY A 57 -42.29 -16.72 38.55
N GLU A 58 -42.05 -15.56 38.01
CA GLU A 58 -42.65 -15.09 36.76
C GLU A 58 -41.83 -15.62 35.56
N SER A 59 -42.51 -16.26 34.60
CA SER A 59 -41.90 -16.68 33.34
C SER A 59 -41.88 -15.52 32.38
N ILE A 60 -40.71 -15.21 31.84
CA ILE A 60 -40.52 -14.25 30.74
C ILE A 60 -40.43 -15.04 29.46
N ASP A 61 -41.41 -14.86 28.57
CA ASP A 61 -41.42 -15.53 27.27
C ASP A 61 -40.31 -15.02 26.37
N GLY A 62 -39.56 -15.92 25.76
CA GLY A 62 -38.53 -15.61 24.79
C GLY A 62 -39.13 -15.27 23.43
N ILE A 63 -38.30 -14.66 22.56
CA ILE A 63 -38.71 -14.25 21.20
C ILE A 63 -39.30 -15.42 20.40
N PHE A 64 -38.81 -16.65 20.62
CA PHE A 64 -39.23 -17.84 19.89
C PHE A 64 -40.16 -18.75 20.66
N SER A 65 -40.66 -18.33 21.81
CA SER A 65 -41.52 -19.15 22.67
C SER A 65 -42.77 -19.64 21.94
N ASP A 66 -43.42 -18.79 21.14
CA ASP A 66 -44.59 -19.17 20.35
C ASP A 66 -44.29 -20.25 19.31
N VAL A 67 -43.16 -20.10 18.60
CA VAL A 67 -42.74 -21.07 17.57
C VAL A 67 -42.36 -22.40 18.21
N ILE A 68 -41.62 -22.37 19.31
CA ILE A 68 -41.23 -23.56 20.08
C ILE A 68 -42.50 -24.26 20.61
N GLY A 69 -43.46 -23.48 21.11
CA GLY A 69 -44.75 -23.98 21.58
C GLY A 69 -45.51 -24.70 20.47
N VAL A 70 -45.58 -24.13 19.27
CA VAL A 70 -46.21 -24.78 18.11
C VAL A 70 -45.49 -26.08 17.74
N ILE A 71 -44.16 -26.10 17.68
CA ILE A 71 -43.38 -27.29 17.33
C ILE A 71 -43.65 -28.43 18.35
N LYS A 72 -43.72 -28.08 19.63
CA LYS A 72 -44.05 -29.04 20.70
C LYS A 72 -45.42 -29.70 20.50
N THR A 73 -46.41 -29.00 19.94
CA THR A 73 -47.74 -29.56 19.65
C THR A 73 -47.76 -30.56 18.49
N TYR A 74 -46.78 -30.51 17.60
CA TYR A 74 -46.67 -31.44 16.47
C TYR A 74 -45.86 -32.71 16.76
N GLY A 75 -45.65 -33.06 18.02
CA GLY A 75 -45.10 -34.36 18.42
C GLY A 75 -43.59 -34.37 18.73
N GLY A 76 -43.01 -33.24 19.01
CA GLY A 76 -41.57 -33.14 19.34
C GLY A 76 -41.20 -33.58 20.75
N THR A 77 -42.16 -33.88 21.64
CA THR A 77 -41.89 -34.04 23.08
C THR A 77 -42.15 -35.44 23.67
N GLU A 78 -42.67 -36.42 22.91
CA GLU A 78 -42.90 -37.76 23.42
C GLU A 78 -41.64 -38.56 23.80
N SER A 79 -40.45 -38.08 23.41
CA SER A 79 -39.17 -38.73 23.69
C SER A 79 -38.28 -38.03 24.73
N GLY A 80 -38.82 -37.02 25.44
CA GLY A 80 -38.03 -36.26 26.43
C GLY A 80 -36.96 -35.35 25.81
N ILE A 81 -37.11 -35.03 24.53
CA ILE A 81 -36.22 -34.08 23.81
C ILE A 81 -36.86 -32.70 23.91
N ASP A 82 -36.15 -31.73 24.47
CA ASP A 82 -36.57 -30.33 24.48
C ASP A 82 -35.88 -29.59 23.32
N ILE A 83 -36.60 -28.66 22.69
CA ILE A 83 -36.11 -27.87 21.55
C ILE A 83 -35.80 -26.49 22.08
N ALA A 84 -34.56 -26.06 21.87
CA ALA A 84 -34.09 -24.73 22.18
C ALA A 84 -33.40 -24.10 20.96
N ILE A 85 -33.44 -22.80 20.89
CA ILE A 85 -32.70 -22.03 19.86
C ILE A 85 -31.45 -21.50 20.53
N GLU A 86 -30.30 -21.91 20.02
CA GLU A 86 -28.98 -21.51 20.53
C GLU A 86 -28.34 -20.54 19.57
N SER A 87 -27.64 -19.52 20.10
CA SER A 87 -26.72 -18.71 19.31
C SER A 87 -25.36 -19.38 19.32
N SER A 88 -24.59 -19.11 18.28
CA SER A 88 -23.20 -19.55 18.20
C SER A 88 -22.39 -18.37 17.68
N ILE A 89 -21.98 -17.49 18.57
CA ILE A 89 -21.14 -16.37 18.24
C ILE A 89 -19.70 -16.86 18.23
N SER A 90 -19.10 -16.94 17.04
CA SER A 90 -17.68 -17.23 16.92
C SER A 90 -16.87 -15.95 16.73
N GLU A 91 -15.66 -15.91 17.28
CA GLU A 91 -14.71 -14.79 17.09
C GLU A 91 -14.56 -14.42 15.61
N LYS A 92 -14.49 -15.41 14.74
CA LYS A 92 -14.35 -15.22 13.30
C LYS A 92 -15.54 -14.49 12.69
N ASN A 93 -16.76 -14.89 13.05
CA ASN A 93 -17.99 -14.26 12.54
C ASN A 93 -18.17 -12.85 13.10
N LEU A 94 -17.78 -12.63 14.38
CA LEU A 94 -17.82 -11.30 14.97
C LEU A 94 -16.92 -10.33 14.22
N LEU A 95 -15.71 -10.76 13.86
CA LEU A 95 -14.71 -9.90 13.24
C LEU A 95 -14.93 -9.73 11.72
N SER A 96 -15.43 -10.76 11.01
CA SER A 96 -15.61 -10.67 9.56
C SER A 96 -16.83 -9.84 9.15
N ASP A 97 -17.94 -9.97 9.87
CA ASP A 97 -19.21 -9.41 9.43
C ASP A 97 -19.71 -8.25 10.30
N ASN A 98 -19.21 -8.17 11.55
CA ASN A 98 -19.71 -7.21 12.54
C ASN A 98 -18.68 -6.18 13.01
N THR A 99 -17.47 -6.19 12.45
CA THR A 99 -16.43 -5.22 12.79
C THR A 99 -16.26 -4.20 11.67
N ASN A 100 -16.45 -2.93 12.00
CA ASN A 100 -16.29 -1.83 11.05
C ASN A 100 -15.17 -0.89 11.51
N LEU A 101 -14.36 -0.43 10.57
CA LEU A 101 -13.43 0.63 10.83
C LEU A 101 -14.19 1.96 10.90
N SER A 102 -14.05 2.69 11.99
CA SER A 102 -14.63 4.02 12.14
C SER A 102 -13.59 5.07 12.43
N TYR A 103 -13.82 6.28 11.91
CA TYR A 103 -12.96 7.44 12.16
C TYR A 103 -13.63 8.34 13.18
N ARG A 104 -12.93 8.59 14.29
CA ARG A 104 -13.43 9.48 15.35
C ARG A 104 -12.87 10.87 15.17
N GLN A 105 -13.76 11.85 15.04
CA GLN A 105 -13.43 13.25 15.04
C GLN A 105 -14.00 13.89 16.32
N GLY A 106 -13.13 14.04 17.33
CA GLY A 106 -13.57 14.39 18.69
C GLY A 106 -14.29 13.25 19.41
N GLU A 107 -15.01 13.57 20.47
CA GLU A 107 -15.70 12.55 21.30
C GLU A 107 -17.09 12.16 20.75
N GLU A 108 -17.71 13.03 19.95
CA GLU A 108 -19.12 12.88 19.57
C GLU A 108 -19.34 12.43 18.11
N CYS A 109 -18.33 12.50 17.25
CA CYS A 109 -18.49 12.19 15.83
C CYS A 109 -17.67 10.97 15.41
N SER A 110 -18.36 9.91 15.00
CA SER A 110 -17.75 8.72 14.39
C SER A 110 -18.25 8.58 12.95
N LEU A 111 -17.32 8.58 12.01
CA LEU A 111 -17.60 8.44 10.58
C LEU A 111 -17.24 7.03 10.13
N PRO A 112 -18.11 6.32 9.40
CA PRO A 112 -17.79 5.03 8.85
C PRO A 112 -16.70 5.12 7.77
N GLU A 113 -16.04 4.01 7.49
CA GLU A 113 -14.94 3.91 6.53
C GLU A 113 -15.30 4.47 5.14
N THR A 114 -16.56 4.35 4.72
CA THR A 114 -17.06 4.82 3.44
C THR A 114 -16.98 6.33 3.22
N TYR A 115 -16.82 7.10 4.30
CA TYR A 115 -16.64 8.56 4.22
C TYR A 115 -15.22 8.98 3.82
N ASN A 116 -14.26 8.06 3.83
CA ASN A 116 -12.92 8.36 3.36
C ASN A 116 -12.78 8.19 1.85
N GLY A 117 -11.91 9.01 1.27
CA GLY A 117 -11.53 8.86 -0.13
C GLY A 117 -10.85 7.50 -0.39
N LEU A 118 -11.07 6.94 -1.58
CA LEU A 118 -10.54 5.64 -2.02
C LEU A 118 -9.03 5.48 -1.76
N GLY A 119 -8.25 6.55 -1.93
CA GLY A 119 -6.81 6.50 -1.73
C GLY A 119 -6.40 6.25 -0.28
N TYR A 120 -7.17 6.78 0.70
CA TYR A 120 -6.88 6.56 2.10
C TYR A 120 -7.31 5.16 2.57
N LEU A 121 -8.45 4.67 2.09
CA LEU A 121 -8.91 3.30 2.31
C LEU A 121 -7.91 2.28 1.75
N ASN A 122 -7.42 2.51 0.53
CA ASN A 122 -6.40 1.67 -0.08
C ASN A 122 -5.10 1.65 0.74
N LEU A 123 -4.66 2.80 1.23
CA LEU A 123 -3.48 2.89 2.09
C LEU A 123 -3.63 2.06 3.37
N ILE A 124 -4.76 2.17 4.05
CA ILE A 124 -5.04 1.38 5.25
C ILE A 124 -5.07 -0.11 4.92
N GLY A 125 -5.72 -0.49 3.82
CA GLY A 125 -5.77 -1.87 3.34
C GLY A 125 -4.37 -2.46 3.14
N ILE A 126 -3.50 -1.73 2.42
CA ILE A 126 -2.10 -2.12 2.20
C ILE A 126 -1.35 -2.29 3.53
N LEU A 127 -1.53 -1.38 4.50
CA LEU A 127 -0.88 -1.48 5.80
C LEU A 127 -1.32 -2.72 6.59
N PHE A 128 -2.62 -3.03 6.60
CA PHE A 128 -3.13 -4.26 7.22
C PHE A 128 -2.56 -5.52 6.54
N GLU A 129 -2.51 -5.54 5.21
CA GLU A 129 -1.94 -6.67 4.47
C GLU A 129 -0.45 -6.87 4.77
N ILE A 130 0.32 -5.77 4.80
CA ILE A 130 1.75 -5.80 5.16
C ILE A 130 1.94 -6.39 6.56
N GLU A 131 1.19 -5.88 7.55
CA GLU A 131 1.28 -6.38 8.93
C GLU A 131 0.93 -7.86 9.03
N THR A 132 -0.17 -8.27 8.40
CA THR A 132 -0.61 -9.67 8.39
C THR A 132 0.47 -10.57 7.78
N LYS A 133 1.03 -10.18 6.62
CA LYS A 133 2.08 -10.95 5.96
C LYS A 133 3.39 -10.99 6.74
N ILE A 134 3.76 -9.91 7.37
CA ILE A 134 4.94 -9.89 8.24
C ILE A 134 4.74 -10.83 9.44
N GLN A 135 3.56 -10.86 10.05
CA GLN A 135 3.25 -11.79 11.14
C GLN A 135 3.31 -13.24 10.68
N GLU A 136 2.68 -13.58 9.54
CA GLU A 136 2.74 -14.92 8.96
C GLU A 136 4.20 -15.38 8.73
N LEU A 137 5.03 -14.52 8.14
CA LEU A 137 6.45 -14.80 7.92
C LEU A 137 7.22 -14.94 9.24
N PHE A 138 6.84 -14.18 10.27
CA PHE A 138 7.50 -14.21 11.57
C PHE A 138 7.20 -15.50 12.34
N GLU A 139 6.00 -16.07 12.18
CA GLU A 139 5.63 -17.35 12.82
C GLU A 139 6.39 -18.52 12.23
N GLN A 140 6.57 -18.57 10.93
CA GLN A 140 7.27 -19.65 10.23
C GLN A 140 8.41 -19.08 9.36
N PRO A 141 9.47 -18.54 9.97
CA PRO A 141 10.51 -17.86 9.24
C PRO A 141 11.41 -18.85 8.49
N ALA A 142 11.50 -18.67 7.18
CA ALA A 142 12.48 -19.35 6.33
C ALA A 142 13.89 -18.75 6.53
N ASP A 143 14.90 -19.33 5.89
CA ASP A 143 16.25 -18.74 5.88
C ASP A 143 16.26 -17.40 5.12
N ILE A 144 15.45 -17.28 4.08
CA ILE A 144 15.23 -16.05 3.32
C ILE A 144 13.73 -15.77 3.32
N ASN A 145 13.33 -14.62 3.88
CA ASN A 145 11.95 -14.14 3.89
C ASN A 145 11.84 -12.93 2.98
N LEU A 146 10.99 -13.03 1.97
CA LEU A 146 10.78 -11.97 0.98
C LEU A 146 9.34 -11.48 1.04
N LEU A 147 9.17 -10.17 1.16
CA LEU A 147 7.88 -9.50 1.04
C LEU A 147 7.90 -8.60 -0.19
N TYR A 148 6.97 -8.81 -1.10
CA TYR A 148 6.77 -7.96 -2.26
C TYR A 148 5.56 -7.07 -2.05
N ILE A 149 5.73 -5.77 -2.32
CA ILE A 149 4.67 -4.77 -2.31
C ILE A 149 4.61 -4.19 -3.72
N GLU A 150 3.52 -4.46 -4.42
CA GLU A 150 3.35 -4.03 -5.81
C GLU A 150 2.54 -2.74 -5.87
N GLU A 151 3.09 -1.73 -6.54
CA GLU A 151 2.44 -0.46 -6.87
C GLU A 151 1.58 0.14 -5.74
N PRO A 152 2.15 0.39 -4.54
CA PRO A 152 1.38 0.91 -3.40
C PRO A 152 0.77 2.30 -3.65
N GLU A 153 1.22 2.96 -4.70
CA GLU A 153 0.66 4.24 -5.16
C GLU A 153 -0.68 4.12 -5.89
N ALA A 154 -1.10 2.93 -6.27
CA ALA A 154 -2.33 2.74 -7.02
C ALA A 154 -3.53 3.39 -6.30
N HIS A 155 -4.24 4.28 -7.03
CA HIS A 155 -5.38 5.05 -6.52
C HIS A 155 -5.11 6.01 -5.34
N THR A 156 -3.83 6.26 -4.99
CA THR A 156 -3.48 7.18 -3.91
C THR A 156 -3.08 8.56 -4.43
N HIS A 157 -3.47 9.60 -3.67
CA HIS A 157 -3.04 10.97 -3.99
C HIS A 157 -1.53 11.13 -3.77
N PRO A 158 -0.81 11.91 -4.62
CA PRO A 158 0.65 12.10 -4.50
C PRO A 158 1.15 12.41 -3.09
N GLN A 159 0.44 13.24 -2.33
CA GLN A 159 0.80 13.55 -0.95
C GLN A 159 0.79 12.31 -0.03
N LEU A 160 -0.17 11.41 -0.21
CA LEU A 160 -0.24 10.16 0.54
C LEU A 160 0.89 9.20 0.16
N GLN A 161 1.35 9.23 -1.10
CA GLN A 161 2.50 8.45 -1.55
C GLN A 161 3.78 8.85 -0.81
N TYR A 162 4.02 10.15 -0.63
CA TYR A 162 5.12 10.65 0.20
C TYR A 162 5.03 10.19 1.65
N VAL A 163 3.85 10.33 2.25
CA VAL A 163 3.62 9.91 3.64
C VAL A 163 3.82 8.41 3.80
N PHE A 164 3.29 7.62 2.87
CA PHE A 164 3.43 6.17 2.87
C PHE A 164 4.91 5.76 2.84
N ILE A 165 5.67 6.22 1.85
CA ILE A 165 7.04 5.74 1.68
C ILE A 165 7.97 6.18 2.81
N ARG A 166 7.75 7.35 3.41
CA ARG A 166 8.50 7.80 4.58
C ARG A 166 8.25 6.92 5.81
N ASN A 167 7.00 6.60 6.06
CA ASN A 167 6.62 5.82 7.23
C ASN A 167 6.93 4.34 7.06
N ILE A 168 6.69 3.77 5.88
CA ILE A 168 6.94 2.35 5.63
C ILE A 168 8.41 1.98 5.81
N LYS A 169 9.36 2.87 5.51
CA LYS A 169 10.79 2.63 5.72
C LYS A 169 11.12 2.39 7.19
N SER A 170 10.64 3.24 8.09
CA SER A 170 10.88 3.08 9.53
C SER A 170 10.18 1.83 10.08
N HIS A 171 8.99 1.56 9.58
CA HIS A 171 8.21 0.38 9.91
C HIS A 171 8.93 -0.91 9.50
N ILE A 172 9.36 -0.98 8.24
CA ILE A 172 10.18 -2.08 7.72
C ILE A 172 11.46 -2.28 8.54
N ALA A 173 12.17 -1.21 8.89
CA ALA A 173 13.39 -1.31 9.68
C ALA A 173 13.12 -1.93 11.06
N THR A 174 12.01 -1.59 11.69
CA THR A 174 11.58 -2.17 12.97
C THR A 174 11.36 -3.67 12.85
N HIS A 175 10.62 -4.13 11.84
CA HIS A 175 10.36 -5.55 11.62
C HIS A 175 11.62 -6.32 11.24
N ARG A 176 12.47 -5.79 10.38
CA ARG A 176 13.77 -6.40 10.05
C ARG A 176 14.64 -6.63 11.30
N ASN A 177 14.70 -5.63 12.19
CA ASN A 177 15.42 -5.75 13.45
C ASN A 177 14.79 -6.79 14.37
N LYS A 178 13.47 -6.90 14.41
CA LYS A 178 12.75 -7.92 15.17
C LYS A 178 13.08 -9.34 14.64
N PHE A 179 12.98 -9.55 13.34
CA PHE A 179 13.34 -10.82 12.69
C PHE A 179 14.77 -11.24 13.03
N LEU A 180 15.73 -10.31 12.96
CA LEU A 180 17.12 -10.60 13.25
C LEU A 180 17.34 -10.93 14.73
N ARG A 181 16.73 -10.17 15.66
CA ARG A 181 16.93 -10.35 17.09
C ARG A 181 16.26 -11.61 17.63
N GLU A 182 15.01 -11.86 17.27
CA GLU A 182 14.18 -12.90 17.88
C GLU A 182 14.28 -14.23 17.15
N LYS A 183 14.45 -14.21 15.84
CA LYS A 183 14.47 -15.42 15.01
C LYS A 183 15.84 -15.71 14.40
N ASN A 184 16.81 -14.80 14.48
CA ASN A 184 18.09 -14.85 13.78
C ASN A 184 17.93 -15.11 12.27
N LYS A 185 16.92 -14.51 11.66
CA LYS A 185 16.55 -14.61 10.25
C LYS A 185 16.51 -13.23 9.60
N GLN A 186 16.58 -13.20 8.29
CA GLN A 186 16.52 -11.95 7.52
C GLN A 186 15.14 -11.78 6.86
N LEU A 187 14.63 -10.56 6.88
CA LEU A 187 13.48 -10.13 6.11
C LEU A 187 13.94 -9.11 5.05
N GLN A 188 13.68 -9.41 3.80
CA GLN A 188 13.93 -8.51 2.68
C GLN A 188 12.59 -8.05 2.09
N ILE A 189 12.47 -6.76 1.82
CA ILE A 189 11.25 -6.16 1.27
C ILE A 189 11.58 -5.49 -0.04
N LEU A 190 10.78 -5.79 -1.07
CA LEU A 190 10.88 -5.23 -2.40
C LEU A 190 9.58 -4.48 -2.71
N ILE A 191 9.72 -3.25 -3.19
CA ILE A 191 8.58 -2.40 -3.57
C ILE A 191 8.73 -2.08 -5.04
N THR A 192 7.71 -2.41 -5.85
CA THR A 192 7.63 -1.94 -7.23
C THR A 192 6.81 -0.65 -7.30
N SER A 193 7.19 0.27 -8.17
CA SER A 193 6.50 1.54 -8.30
C SER A 193 6.71 2.18 -9.67
N HIS A 194 5.67 2.84 -10.16
CA HIS A 194 5.71 3.75 -11.30
C HIS A 194 5.62 5.23 -10.87
N SER A 195 5.71 5.51 -9.57
CA SER A 195 5.57 6.86 -9.03
C SER A 195 6.91 7.55 -8.83
N SER A 196 7.05 8.71 -9.47
CA SER A 196 8.17 9.62 -9.22
C SER A 196 8.21 10.10 -7.76
N HIS A 197 7.06 10.19 -7.10
CA HIS A 197 6.96 10.61 -5.70
C HIS A 197 7.53 9.56 -4.74
N ILE A 198 7.29 8.28 -5.00
CA ILE A 198 7.89 7.19 -4.23
C ILE A 198 9.38 7.13 -4.45
N VAL A 199 9.82 7.20 -5.69
CA VAL A 199 11.25 7.13 -6.04
C VAL A 199 12.04 8.30 -5.45
N SER A 200 11.46 9.51 -5.40
CA SER A 200 12.13 10.69 -4.83
C SER A 200 12.45 10.55 -3.33
N GLU A 201 11.68 9.78 -2.60
CA GLU A 201 11.89 9.51 -1.17
C GLU A 201 12.76 8.26 -0.91
N CYS A 202 13.11 7.50 -1.95
CA CYS A 202 13.97 6.33 -1.82
C CYS A 202 15.45 6.73 -1.71
N ASN A 203 16.25 5.90 -1.02
CA ASN A 203 17.69 6.05 -1.13
C ASN A 203 18.11 5.63 -2.54
N PHE A 204 18.91 6.44 -3.14
CA PHE A 204 19.40 6.20 -4.51
C PHE A 204 20.05 4.82 -4.67
N ASP A 205 20.75 4.38 -3.64
CA ASP A 205 21.46 3.11 -3.61
C ASP A 205 20.53 1.88 -3.50
N ASP A 206 19.27 2.09 -3.07
CA ASP A 206 18.25 1.03 -2.94
C ASP A 206 17.44 0.85 -4.23
N ILE A 207 17.63 1.74 -5.24
CA ILE A 207 16.84 1.72 -6.47
C ILE A 207 17.42 0.71 -7.46
N ILE A 208 16.54 -0.17 -7.93
CA ILE A 208 16.80 -1.07 -9.05
C ILE A 208 15.88 -0.66 -10.21
N TYR A 209 16.50 -0.21 -11.30
CA TYR A 209 15.79 0.21 -12.49
C TYR A 209 15.60 -0.97 -13.45
N LEU A 210 14.34 -1.27 -13.74
CA LEU A 210 13.98 -2.32 -14.69
C LEU A 210 13.77 -1.70 -16.08
N LYS A 211 14.56 -2.15 -17.04
CA LYS A 211 14.48 -1.67 -18.42
C LYS A 211 14.24 -2.81 -19.38
N ARG A 212 13.30 -2.60 -20.29
CA ARG A 212 13.10 -3.51 -21.41
C ARG A 212 14.09 -3.20 -22.54
N GLU A 213 14.89 -4.19 -22.90
CA GLU A 213 15.79 -4.14 -24.07
C GLU A 213 15.42 -5.30 -25.01
N GLY A 214 14.71 -4.98 -26.10
CA GLY A 214 14.15 -5.98 -26.98
C GLY A 214 13.06 -6.84 -26.31
N ASN A 215 13.30 -8.13 -26.17
CA ASN A 215 12.39 -9.09 -25.52
C ASN A 215 12.78 -9.40 -24.06
N GLU A 216 13.85 -8.81 -23.56
CA GLU A 216 14.36 -9.07 -22.21
C GLU A 216 14.14 -7.87 -21.32
N VAL A 217 14.05 -8.13 -20.00
CA VAL A 217 14.05 -7.08 -18.96
C VAL A 217 15.37 -7.14 -18.22
N ILE A 218 16.11 -6.05 -18.26
CA ILE A 218 17.39 -5.92 -17.58
C ILE A 218 17.21 -5.10 -16.31
N ALA A 219 17.70 -5.64 -15.19
CA ALA A 219 17.74 -4.95 -13.90
C ALA A 219 19.06 -4.20 -13.77
N LYS A 220 19.00 -2.90 -13.54
CA LYS A 220 20.17 -2.01 -13.38
C LYS A 220 20.15 -1.40 -11.98
N SER A 221 21.11 -1.77 -11.14
CA SER A 221 21.27 -1.13 -9.81
C SER A 221 21.91 0.24 -9.95
N PHE A 222 21.33 1.24 -9.31
CA PHE A 222 21.91 2.59 -9.29
C PHE A 222 23.25 2.67 -8.57
N ASN A 223 23.60 1.69 -7.73
CA ASN A 223 24.95 1.57 -7.20
C ASN A 223 25.99 1.43 -8.30
N SER A 224 25.68 0.72 -9.39
CA SER A 224 26.59 0.54 -10.51
C SER A 224 26.76 1.82 -11.37
N LEU A 225 25.85 2.78 -11.23
CA LEU A 225 26.01 4.08 -11.90
C LEU A 225 27.21 4.85 -11.37
N LYS A 226 27.54 4.68 -10.08
CA LYS A 226 28.72 5.31 -9.47
C LYS A 226 30.02 4.97 -10.20
N ASP A 227 30.12 3.74 -10.69
CA ASP A 227 31.31 3.24 -11.37
C ASP A 227 31.52 3.92 -12.76
N LYS A 228 30.47 4.52 -13.31
CA LYS A 228 30.53 5.28 -14.56
C LYS A 228 31.04 6.72 -14.38
N TYR A 229 31.09 7.19 -13.13
CA TYR A 229 31.68 8.48 -12.76
C TYR A 229 33.07 8.21 -12.16
N GLY A 230 34.10 8.03 -13.01
CA GLY A 230 35.47 7.72 -12.58
C GLY A 230 36.22 8.94 -12.07
N GLY A 231 37.20 8.74 -11.16
CA GLY A 231 38.18 9.75 -10.76
C GLY A 231 37.59 11.05 -10.22
N ASP A 232 37.91 12.17 -10.83
CA ASP A 232 37.47 13.52 -10.43
C ASP A 232 35.93 13.72 -10.59
N GLU A 233 35.25 12.86 -11.31
CA GLU A 233 33.80 12.93 -11.53
C GLU A 233 32.96 12.39 -10.39
N GLN A 234 33.53 11.89 -9.28
CA GLN A 234 32.77 11.51 -8.09
C GLN A 234 31.89 12.64 -7.54
N GLN A 235 32.34 13.89 -7.70
CA GLN A 235 31.54 15.08 -7.38
C GLN A 235 30.34 15.20 -8.32
N GLY A 236 30.50 14.85 -9.60
CA GLY A 236 29.42 14.80 -10.59
C GLY A 236 28.34 13.80 -10.23
N PHE A 237 28.72 12.59 -9.79
CA PHE A 237 27.76 11.60 -9.29
C PHE A 237 26.96 12.12 -8.09
N LYS A 238 27.63 12.75 -7.13
CA LYS A 238 26.97 13.33 -5.95
C LYS A 238 25.98 14.44 -6.35
N PHE A 239 26.37 15.27 -7.29
CA PHE A 239 25.51 16.33 -7.85
C PHE A 239 24.26 15.72 -8.51
N VAL A 240 24.43 14.76 -9.42
CA VAL A 240 23.32 14.11 -10.14
C VAL A 240 22.41 13.38 -9.16
N LYS A 241 22.97 12.67 -8.18
CA LYS A 241 22.19 12.00 -7.11
C LYS A 241 21.31 13.01 -6.35
N GLN A 242 21.89 14.13 -5.93
CA GLN A 242 21.16 15.18 -5.21
C GLN A 242 20.10 15.85 -6.10
N TYR A 243 20.43 16.12 -7.35
CA TYR A 243 19.50 16.72 -8.30
C TYR A 243 18.26 15.86 -8.54
N LEU A 244 18.45 14.56 -8.74
CA LEU A 244 17.35 13.61 -8.99
C LEU A 244 16.47 13.41 -7.76
N THR A 245 17.05 13.43 -6.55
CA THR A 245 16.28 13.25 -5.30
C THR A 245 15.40 14.46 -4.97
N ILE A 246 15.82 15.67 -5.35
CA ILE A 246 15.10 16.89 -4.92
C ILE A 246 13.90 17.20 -5.82
N ASN A 247 14.00 17.05 -7.15
CA ASN A 247 12.96 17.60 -8.04
C ASN A 247 12.72 16.89 -9.38
N ARG A 248 13.44 15.80 -9.73
CA ARG A 248 13.45 15.31 -11.12
C ARG A 248 13.41 13.78 -11.26
N SER A 249 12.80 13.10 -10.31
CA SER A 249 12.58 11.64 -10.40
C SER A 249 11.67 11.23 -11.57
N GLU A 250 10.94 12.17 -12.18
CA GLU A 250 10.18 11.95 -13.41
C GLU A 250 11.06 11.45 -14.57
N LEU A 251 12.35 11.80 -14.56
CA LEU A 251 13.31 11.35 -15.58
C LEU A 251 13.42 9.83 -15.66
N PHE A 252 13.21 9.12 -14.55
CA PHE A 252 13.29 7.66 -14.53
C PHE A 252 12.22 6.99 -15.38
N PHE A 253 11.10 7.67 -15.60
CA PHE A 253 9.94 7.17 -16.31
C PHE A 253 9.81 7.77 -17.72
N ALA A 254 10.69 8.68 -18.11
CA ALA A 254 10.65 9.34 -19.39
C ALA A 254 11.33 8.52 -20.51
N ASP A 255 10.70 8.44 -21.68
CA ASP A 255 11.29 7.83 -22.87
C ASP A 255 12.40 8.66 -23.47
N LYS A 256 12.26 9.98 -23.35
CA LYS A 256 13.19 10.98 -23.90
C LYS A 256 13.37 12.11 -22.91
N ALA A 257 14.50 12.80 -23.00
CA ALA A 257 14.81 13.98 -22.20
C ALA A 257 15.21 15.16 -23.09
N ILE A 258 14.82 16.36 -22.68
CA ILE A 258 15.33 17.61 -23.23
C ILE A 258 16.02 18.33 -22.07
N CYS A 259 17.34 18.49 -22.17
CA CYS A 259 18.13 19.25 -21.22
C CYS A 259 18.19 20.71 -21.68
N ILE A 260 17.89 21.63 -20.80
CA ILE A 260 17.86 23.06 -21.04
C ILE A 260 18.74 23.79 -20.01
N GLU A 261 19.14 25.01 -20.28
CA GLU A 261 19.93 25.78 -19.34
C GLU A 261 19.12 26.45 -18.26
N GLY A 262 17.96 26.98 -18.60
CA GLY A 262 17.21 27.75 -17.63
C GLY A 262 15.70 27.91 -17.92
N ASP A 263 15.11 28.82 -17.16
CA ASP A 263 13.67 29.07 -17.18
C ASP A 263 13.15 29.60 -18.52
N THR A 264 13.98 30.37 -19.26
CA THR A 264 13.59 30.93 -20.57
C THR A 264 13.27 29.82 -21.56
N GLU A 265 14.18 28.83 -21.67
CA GLU A 265 14.00 27.66 -22.53
C GLU A 265 12.81 26.84 -22.05
N ARG A 266 12.64 26.67 -20.74
CA ARG A 266 11.54 25.92 -20.16
C ARG A 266 10.18 26.48 -20.53
N ILE A 267 10.04 27.81 -20.49
CA ILE A 267 8.80 28.51 -20.86
C ILE A 267 8.54 28.41 -22.37
N LEU A 268 9.58 28.52 -23.18
CA LEU A 268 9.46 28.53 -24.64
C LEU A 268 9.31 27.13 -25.25
N MET A 269 9.83 26.10 -24.58
CA MET A 269 9.90 24.72 -25.12
C MET A 269 8.56 24.17 -25.60
N PRO A 270 7.45 24.27 -24.87
CA PRO A 270 6.15 23.74 -25.35
C PRO A 270 5.71 24.43 -26.65
N MET A 271 5.95 25.73 -26.77
CA MET A 271 5.62 26.49 -27.99
C MET A 271 6.52 26.10 -29.16
N MET A 272 7.80 25.86 -28.91
CA MET A 272 8.76 25.40 -29.91
C MET A 272 8.38 24.01 -30.42
N MET A 273 8.08 23.07 -29.51
CA MET A 273 7.60 21.72 -29.86
C MET A 273 6.34 21.77 -30.71
N HIS A 274 5.38 22.62 -30.34
CA HIS A 274 4.17 22.80 -31.13
C HIS A 274 4.43 23.36 -32.55
N LYS A 275 5.39 24.30 -32.69
CA LYS A 275 5.78 24.82 -34.00
C LYS A 275 6.46 23.76 -34.85
N VAL A 276 7.30 22.93 -34.26
CA VAL A 276 7.94 21.81 -34.96
C VAL A 276 6.89 20.83 -35.44
N ASP A 277 5.94 20.43 -34.60
CA ASP A 277 4.86 19.54 -34.97
C ASP A 277 4.02 20.07 -36.13
N LYS A 278 3.70 21.35 -36.12
CA LYS A 278 2.94 21.98 -37.24
C LYS A 278 3.72 22.00 -38.55
N LYS A 279 5.02 22.23 -38.48
CA LYS A 279 5.87 22.33 -39.66
C LYS A 279 6.23 20.98 -40.25
N GLU A 280 6.68 20.05 -39.40
CA GLU A 280 7.26 18.77 -39.83
C GLU A 280 6.24 17.62 -39.86
N ASN A 281 5.08 17.79 -39.23
CA ASN A 281 4.02 16.79 -39.16
C ASN A 281 2.62 17.33 -39.47
N PRO A 282 2.45 18.05 -40.63
CA PRO A 282 1.14 18.66 -40.98
C PRO A 282 0.03 17.64 -41.17
N SER A 283 0.34 16.44 -41.62
CA SER A 283 -0.60 15.33 -41.82
C SER A 283 -0.83 14.46 -40.57
N ARG A 284 -0.17 14.76 -39.46
CA ARG A 284 -0.23 14.00 -38.20
C ARG A 284 0.07 12.49 -38.33
N THR A 285 0.96 12.14 -39.23
CA THR A 285 1.42 10.76 -39.44
C THR A 285 2.37 10.27 -38.37
N VAL A 286 2.98 11.21 -37.62
CA VAL A 286 3.87 10.92 -36.51
C VAL A 286 3.22 11.44 -35.20
N ILE A 287 3.48 10.75 -34.08
CA ILE A 287 2.99 11.19 -32.76
C ILE A 287 3.57 12.57 -32.44
N PRO A 288 2.75 13.59 -32.17
CA PRO A 288 3.21 14.94 -31.86
C PRO A 288 4.17 14.92 -30.64
N LEU A 289 5.15 15.81 -30.62
CA LEU A 289 6.13 15.91 -29.54
C LEU A 289 5.48 16.11 -28.17
N LEU A 290 4.44 16.96 -28.10
CA LEU A 290 3.70 17.19 -26.86
C LEU A 290 2.86 16.00 -26.38
N SER A 291 2.65 15.00 -27.23
CA SER A 291 1.98 13.75 -26.87
C SER A 291 2.94 12.61 -26.54
N GLN A 292 4.23 12.85 -26.61
CA GLN A 292 5.26 11.89 -26.26
C GLN A 292 5.69 12.07 -24.80
N ASN A 293 6.14 10.98 -24.17
CA ASN A 293 6.68 11.01 -22.82
C ASN A 293 8.11 11.59 -22.81
N ILE A 294 8.19 12.93 -22.81
CA ILE A 294 9.43 13.69 -22.85
C ILE A 294 9.56 14.49 -21.56
N SER A 295 10.61 14.25 -20.78
CA SER A 295 10.94 15.04 -19.61
C SER A 295 11.83 16.24 -20.02
N ILE A 296 11.44 17.44 -19.61
CA ILE A 296 12.23 18.67 -19.81
C ILE A 296 12.93 18.98 -18.49
N ILE A 297 14.26 18.90 -18.48
CA ILE A 297 15.06 19.10 -17.28
C ILE A 297 16.02 20.26 -17.44
N GLU A 298 16.08 21.07 -16.39
CA GLU A 298 16.97 22.22 -16.32
C GLU A 298 18.30 21.78 -15.69
N VAL A 299 19.36 21.77 -16.47
CA VAL A 299 20.66 21.25 -16.05
C VAL A 299 21.73 22.34 -15.97
N GLY A 300 21.40 23.57 -16.38
CA GLY A 300 22.35 24.67 -16.48
C GLY A 300 23.55 24.29 -17.36
N ALA A 301 24.69 24.80 -17.02
CA ALA A 301 25.96 24.49 -17.71
C ALA A 301 26.49 23.07 -17.42
N TYR A 302 25.79 22.27 -16.63
CA TYR A 302 26.25 20.94 -16.14
C TYR A 302 25.71 19.77 -16.94
N SER A 303 25.20 19.98 -18.14
CA SER A 303 24.62 18.93 -19.00
C SER A 303 25.53 17.71 -19.18
N HIS A 304 26.85 17.93 -19.26
CA HIS A 304 27.85 16.86 -19.38
C HIS A 304 27.83 15.85 -18.22
N LEU A 305 27.48 16.29 -17.00
CA LEU A 305 27.39 15.41 -15.83
C LEU A 305 26.23 14.42 -15.92
N PHE A 306 25.22 14.69 -16.76
CA PHE A 306 24.08 13.80 -16.93
C PHE A 306 24.28 12.73 -18.02
N MET A 307 25.32 12.82 -18.83
CA MET A 307 25.58 11.89 -19.92
C MET A 307 25.71 10.42 -19.45
N PRO A 308 26.47 10.13 -18.37
CA PRO A 308 26.54 8.76 -17.84
C PRO A 308 25.18 8.23 -17.37
N LEU A 309 24.33 9.11 -16.80
CA LEU A 309 22.98 8.76 -16.38
C LEU A 309 22.09 8.42 -17.58
N PHE A 310 22.06 9.26 -18.62
CA PHE A 310 21.28 8.95 -19.83
C PHE A 310 21.72 7.66 -20.51
N SER A 311 23.03 7.42 -20.56
CA SER A 311 23.57 6.16 -21.05
C SER A 311 23.15 4.96 -20.18
N PHE A 312 23.09 5.14 -18.86
CA PHE A 312 22.65 4.12 -17.92
C PHE A 312 21.17 3.81 -18.08
N LEU A 313 20.32 4.82 -18.12
CA LEU A 313 18.88 4.70 -18.35
C LEU A 313 18.58 4.25 -19.80
N GLY A 314 19.50 4.54 -20.74
CA GLY A 314 19.28 4.36 -22.17
C GLY A 314 18.20 5.30 -22.71
N THR A 315 18.03 6.46 -22.08
CA THR A 315 17.11 7.52 -22.49
C THR A 315 17.77 8.38 -23.56
N LYS A 316 17.04 8.68 -24.64
CA LYS A 316 17.53 9.62 -25.68
C LYS A 316 17.42 11.04 -25.14
N ALA A 317 18.53 11.77 -25.11
CA ALA A 317 18.58 13.14 -24.63
C ALA A 317 18.92 14.12 -25.75
N LEU A 318 18.18 15.24 -25.79
CA LEU A 318 18.50 16.42 -26.56
C LEU A 318 19.02 17.47 -25.59
N ILE A 319 20.22 18.03 -25.86
CA ILE A 319 20.83 19.08 -25.04
C ILE A 319 20.74 20.37 -25.82
N ILE A 320 20.16 21.38 -25.20
CA ILE A 320 20.03 22.74 -25.71
C ILE A 320 20.81 23.65 -24.75
N THR A 321 21.87 24.26 -25.24
CA THR A 321 22.73 25.17 -24.46
C THR A 321 22.95 26.45 -25.24
N ASP A 322 23.24 27.53 -24.55
CA ASP A 322 23.65 28.77 -25.14
C ASP A 322 25.09 28.67 -25.67
N ILE A 323 25.36 29.41 -26.73
CA ILE A 323 26.72 29.51 -27.28
C ILE A 323 27.42 30.64 -26.55
N ASP A 324 28.00 30.35 -25.40
CA ASP A 324 28.84 31.34 -24.71
C ASP A 324 30.22 31.40 -25.33
N SER A 325 30.57 32.54 -25.87
CA SER A 325 31.94 32.77 -26.29
C SER A 325 32.78 33.09 -25.06
N VAL A 326 33.63 32.16 -24.66
CA VAL A 326 34.73 32.49 -23.74
C VAL A 326 35.73 33.33 -24.49
N LYS A 327 35.91 34.61 -24.08
CA LYS A 327 37.01 35.45 -24.53
C LYS A 327 38.29 35.08 -23.80
#